data_7389b955c87475b828db1c68e4ad9d5b
#
_entry.id   7389b955c87475b828db1c68e4ad9d5b
#
_cell.length_a   1.000
_cell.length_b   1.000
_cell.length_c   1.000
_cell.angle_alpha   90.00
_cell.angle_beta   90.00
_cell.angle_gamma   90.00
#
_symmetry.space_group_name_H-M   'P 1'
#
loop_
_entity.id
_entity.type
_entity.pdbx_description
1 polymer ?
#
loop_
_entity_poly.entity_id
_entity_poly.type
_entity_poly.pdbx_seq_one_letter_code
_entity_poly.pdbx_strand_id
1 'polypeptide(L)'
;LAAFVACGADTPASSVVPAAANVAAPASRPAAPVSTPALQQTEYTQALPSQPLPAMAAIPAAPAPQKQITAPSPQTTARAVRTAAPRPAAPAAPVFPVTVKDGNGDDIVFDSPPERIVAFDSAVVEILFAIGEGDRVVGTHEFVTSPPEANDVPRVGGAFNMDVEATVALEPDLVFLFFDRFKEDLERAGLRVLFIATLSDDFNKVADRIRLWGEIVGNPVSAEAVASDFEERVKTITTTMADYTAGPSVFQDEGALWTPGQGTLIQQVFDVLKLENIAFDVVGYEQISPELIVERDPGVIIASYGDSISGDPVFKDLLAVRNRSVYVPTSDALSIAGPRFVQGIEELARWVYPGLFP
;
A
#
# COMPACT_ATOMS: atom_id res chain seq x y z
N LEU A 1 34.83 26.95 -54.89
CA LEU A 1 36.28 27.02 -55.13
C LEU A 1 36.93 26.24 -53.99
N ALA A 2 37.29 24.99 -54.16
CA ALA A 2 38.63 24.52 -54.64
C ALA A 2 39.69 24.83 -53.57
N ALA A 3 40.52 23.97 -53.02
CA ALA A 3 41.12 22.71 -53.43
C ALA A 3 41.81 22.12 -52.17
N PHE A 4 41.81 20.80 -51.96
CA PHE A 4 42.92 19.85 -52.15
C PHE A 4 44.26 20.17 -51.43
N VAL A 5 44.78 19.23 -50.61
CA VAL A 5 45.91 18.29 -50.78
C VAL A 5 46.29 17.77 -49.40
N ALA A 6 46.16 16.58 -48.99
CA ALA A 6 46.87 15.32 -49.18
C ALA A 6 48.18 15.14 -48.36
N CYS A 7 48.23 13.95 -47.72
CA CYS A 7 49.36 13.08 -47.42
C CYS A 7 50.37 13.40 -46.33
N GLY A 8 50.62 12.40 -45.51
CA GLY A 8 51.81 12.17 -44.72
C GLY A 8 51.64 11.08 -43.69
N ALA A 9 51.85 9.82 -44.12
CA ALA A 9 52.08 8.67 -43.22
C ALA A 9 53.47 8.75 -42.62
N ASP A 10 53.58 8.40 -41.30
CA ASP A 10 54.81 7.79 -40.79
C ASP A 10 54.51 7.11 -39.42
N THR A 11 54.60 5.80 -39.41
CA THR A 11 54.97 4.92 -38.29
C THR A 11 56.40 4.47 -38.54
N PRO A 12 57.17 3.89 -37.56
CA PRO A 12 56.95 3.53 -36.17
C PRO A 12 58.17 3.90 -35.25
N ALA A 13 57.99 3.77 -33.94
CA ALA A 13 59.12 3.53 -33.06
C ALA A 13 58.70 2.62 -31.89
N SER A 14 59.16 1.40 -31.97
CA SER A 14 59.25 0.38 -30.93
C SER A 14 60.12 0.88 -29.79
N SER A 15 59.61 0.98 -28.57
CA SER A 15 60.46 1.13 -27.37
C SER A 15 60.21 -0.07 -26.45
N VAL A 16 61.29 -0.79 -26.32
CA VAL A 16 61.56 -1.96 -25.46
C VAL A 16 61.38 -1.57 -24.00
N VAL A 17 60.50 -2.31 -23.28
CA VAL A 17 60.36 -2.22 -21.82
C VAL A 17 61.34 -3.22 -21.20
N PRO A 18 62.21 -2.84 -20.24
CA PRO A 18 63.07 -3.79 -19.55
C PRO A 18 62.24 -4.55 -18.46
N ALA A 19 62.52 -5.84 -18.37
CA ALA A 19 62.01 -6.76 -17.39
C ALA A 19 62.35 -6.30 -15.96
N ALA A 20 61.35 -6.08 -15.13
CA ALA A 20 61.49 -5.84 -13.70
C ALA A 20 61.47 -7.17 -12.94
N ALA A 21 62.41 -7.25 -12.03
CA ALA A 21 62.77 -8.41 -11.23
C ALA A 21 61.61 -8.94 -10.37
N ASN A 22 61.53 -10.27 -10.31
CA ASN A 22 60.76 -11.06 -9.35
C ASN A 22 61.13 -10.68 -7.91
N VAL A 23 60.22 -10.01 -7.20
CA VAL A 23 60.25 -9.93 -5.73
C VAL A 23 59.19 -10.90 -5.21
N ALA A 24 59.69 -11.95 -4.54
CA ALA A 24 58.86 -12.96 -3.91
C ALA A 24 57.93 -12.31 -2.86
N ALA A 25 56.64 -12.55 -2.98
CA ALA A 25 55.62 -12.21 -1.97
C ALA A 25 55.77 -13.13 -0.77
N PRO A 26 55.65 -12.62 0.48
CA PRO A 26 55.71 -13.49 1.67
C PRO A 26 54.44 -14.37 1.73
N ALA A 27 54.66 -15.64 2.10
CA ALA A 27 53.65 -16.67 2.25
C ALA A 27 52.53 -16.22 3.19
N SER A 28 51.28 -16.22 2.67
CA SER A 28 50.07 -15.99 3.43
C SER A 28 49.83 -17.14 4.40
N ARG A 29 49.80 -16.80 5.68
CA ARG A 29 49.42 -17.65 6.81
C ARG A 29 47.93 -18.03 6.64
N PRO A 30 47.56 -19.32 6.84
CA PRO A 30 46.12 -19.68 6.76
C PRO A 30 45.35 -18.98 7.85
N ALA A 31 44.25 -18.28 7.45
CA ALA A 31 43.30 -17.69 8.36
C ALA A 31 42.60 -18.81 9.15
N ALA A 32 42.52 -18.65 10.46
CA ALA A 32 41.71 -19.50 11.32
C ALA A 32 40.21 -19.37 10.94
N PRO A 33 39.40 -20.43 11.08
CA PRO A 33 37.98 -20.37 10.79
C PRO A 33 37.31 -19.37 11.73
N VAL A 34 36.68 -18.34 11.15
CA VAL A 34 35.80 -17.44 11.87
C VAL A 34 34.55 -18.22 12.19
N SER A 35 34.34 -18.54 13.46
CA SER A 35 33.10 -19.11 13.95
C SER A 35 32.03 -18.06 13.83
N THR A 36 31.10 -18.25 12.92
CA THR A 36 29.84 -17.50 12.83
C THR A 36 29.05 -17.78 14.12
N PRO A 37 28.62 -16.77 14.90
CA PRO A 37 27.75 -17.03 16.02
C PRO A 37 26.38 -17.48 15.44
N ALA A 38 25.95 -18.66 15.85
CA ALA A 38 24.60 -19.14 15.59
C ALA A 38 23.63 -18.14 16.18
N LEU A 39 22.78 -17.56 15.33
CA LEU A 39 21.60 -16.82 15.75
C LEU A 39 20.71 -17.80 16.50
N GLN A 40 20.69 -17.68 17.82
CA GLN A 40 19.69 -18.31 18.66
C GLN A 40 18.33 -17.71 18.26
N GLN A 41 17.53 -18.49 17.57
CA GLN A 41 16.09 -18.23 17.43
C GLN A 41 15.49 -18.33 18.84
N THR A 42 15.28 -17.17 19.45
CA THR A 42 14.46 -17.10 20.66
C THR A 42 13.02 -17.25 20.18
N GLU A 43 12.45 -18.42 20.41
CA GLU A 43 11.03 -18.67 20.28
C GLU A 43 10.28 -17.70 21.19
N TYR A 44 9.66 -16.68 20.61
CA TYR A 44 8.67 -15.86 21.27
C TYR A 44 7.34 -16.61 21.30
N THR A 45 7.25 -17.63 22.18
CA THR A 45 5.98 -18.19 22.61
C THR A 45 5.56 -17.43 23.87
N GLN A 46 5.01 -16.23 23.73
CA GLN A 46 4.23 -15.63 24.79
C GLN A 46 2.77 -15.95 24.57
N ALA A 47 2.29 -16.93 25.34
CA ALA A 47 0.88 -17.17 25.54
C ALA A 47 0.26 -15.91 26.18
N LEU A 48 -0.68 -15.29 25.48
CA LEU A 48 -1.54 -14.26 26.03
C LEU A 48 -2.40 -14.89 27.14
N PRO A 49 -2.47 -14.29 28.34
CA PRO A 49 -3.39 -14.76 29.36
C PRO A 49 -4.82 -14.49 28.93
N SER A 50 -5.60 -15.57 28.80
CA SER A 50 -7.05 -15.54 28.58
C SER A 50 -7.71 -14.98 29.86
N GLN A 51 -8.04 -13.70 29.88
CA GLN A 51 -8.95 -13.17 30.87
C GLN A 51 -10.37 -13.13 30.28
N PRO A 52 -11.38 -13.69 30.95
CA PRO A 52 -12.76 -13.58 30.52
C PRO A 52 -13.25 -12.15 30.70
N LEU A 53 -13.83 -11.60 29.62
CA LEU A 53 -14.49 -10.28 29.64
C LEU A 53 -15.66 -10.33 30.65
N PRO A 54 -15.87 -9.29 31.47
CA PRO A 54 -17.03 -9.20 32.33
C PRO A 54 -18.31 -9.06 31.48
N ALA A 55 -19.32 -9.88 31.83
CA ALA A 55 -20.62 -9.83 31.20
C ALA A 55 -21.25 -8.44 31.38
N MET A 56 -21.49 -7.75 30.28
CA MET A 56 -22.28 -6.52 30.29
C MET A 56 -23.76 -6.84 30.55
N ALA A 57 -24.28 -6.28 31.63
CA ALA A 57 -25.69 -6.36 31.98
C ALA A 57 -26.56 -5.67 30.90
N ALA A 58 -27.62 -6.36 30.50
CA ALA A 58 -28.57 -5.85 29.52
C ALA A 58 -29.27 -4.56 30.01
N ILE A 59 -29.19 -3.51 29.21
CA ILE A 59 -29.93 -2.27 29.41
C ILE A 59 -31.37 -2.52 28.85
N PRO A 60 -32.44 -2.25 29.60
CA PRO A 60 -33.80 -2.42 29.10
C PRO A 60 -34.12 -1.37 28.03
N ALA A 61 -34.70 -1.84 26.92
CA ALA A 61 -35.13 -1.00 25.80
C ALA A 61 -36.26 -0.05 26.22
N ALA A 62 -36.11 1.23 25.93
CA ALA A 62 -37.15 2.25 26.07
C ALA A 62 -38.23 2.05 24.97
N PRO A 63 -39.52 2.28 25.30
CA PRO A 63 -40.61 2.10 24.33
C PRO A 63 -40.59 3.18 23.25
N ALA A 64 -40.76 2.78 21.99
CA ALA A 64 -40.82 3.64 20.83
C ALA A 64 -42.11 4.52 20.84
N PRO A 65 -42.01 5.80 20.43
CA PRO A 65 -43.21 6.66 20.31
C PRO A 65 -44.04 6.27 19.07
N GLN A 66 -45.31 5.95 19.29
CA GLN A 66 -46.29 5.73 18.22
C GLN A 66 -46.67 7.07 17.57
N LYS A 67 -46.31 7.24 16.30
CA LYS A 67 -46.83 8.32 15.46
C LYS A 67 -48.21 7.93 14.91
N GLN A 68 -49.25 8.68 15.27
CA GLN A 68 -50.56 8.64 14.63
C GLN A 68 -50.43 9.13 13.18
N ILE A 69 -50.80 8.29 12.25
CA ILE A 69 -50.90 8.62 10.83
C ILE A 69 -52.28 9.15 10.56
N THR A 70 -52.44 10.46 10.41
CA THR A 70 -53.60 11.10 9.80
C THR A 70 -53.42 11.12 8.29
N ALA A 71 -54.31 10.47 7.57
CA ALA A 71 -54.34 10.46 6.11
C ALA A 71 -54.76 11.82 5.55
N PRO A 72 -54.01 12.39 4.58
CA PRO A 72 -54.49 13.57 3.83
C PRO A 72 -55.34 13.16 2.63
N SER A 73 -56.43 13.90 2.42
CA SER A 73 -57.33 13.81 1.28
C SER A 73 -56.61 14.05 -0.07
N PRO A 74 -57.12 13.46 -1.18
CA PRO A 74 -56.47 13.57 -2.48
C PRO A 74 -56.66 14.96 -3.09
N GLN A 75 -55.59 15.72 -3.22
CA GLN A 75 -55.57 16.91 -4.09
C GLN A 75 -55.07 16.50 -5.47
N THR A 76 -55.90 16.63 -6.46
CA THR A 76 -55.58 16.48 -7.87
C THR A 76 -54.75 17.69 -8.32
N THR A 77 -53.42 17.52 -8.35
CA THR A 77 -52.52 18.49 -9.00
C THR A 77 -52.09 17.94 -10.35
N ALA A 78 -52.34 18.73 -11.41
CA ALA A 78 -51.94 18.47 -12.77
C ALA A 78 -50.41 18.20 -12.84
N ARG A 79 -50.07 17.00 -13.30
CA ARG A 79 -48.69 16.55 -13.50
C ARG A 79 -48.10 17.26 -14.73
N ALA A 80 -47.26 18.28 -14.50
CA ALA A 80 -46.37 18.80 -15.53
C ALA A 80 -45.44 17.66 -16.01
N VAL A 81 -45.51 17.34 -17.29
CA VAL A 81 -44.59 16.40 -17.96
C VAL A 81 -43.22 17.06 -17.94
N ARG A 82 -42.41 16.72 -16.98
CA ARG A 82 -40.95 16.99 -17.03
C ARG A 82 -40.38 16.07 -18.11
N THR A 83 -39.95 16.65 -19.22
CA THR A 83 -39.08 15.99 -20.19
C THR A 83 -37.85 15.54 -19.44
N ALA A 84 -37.70 14.23 -19.27
CA ALA A 84 -36.51 13.66 -18.65
C ALA A 84 -35.29 14.04 -19.49
N ALA A 85 -34.29 14.65 -18.85
CA ALA A 85 -33.00 14.81 -19.47
C ALA A 85 -32.49 13.43 -19.94
N PRO A 86 -31.78 13.32 -21.05
CA PRO A 86 -31.28 12.07 -21.53
C PRO A 86 -30.41 11.43 -20.41
N ARG A 87 -30.80 10.21 -20.00
CA ARG A 87 -30.05 9.41 -19.06
C ARG A 87 -28.67 9.21 -19.68
N PRO A 88 -27.57 9.45 -18.95
CA PRO A 88 -26.23 9.09 -19.44
C PRO A 88 -26.29 7.65 -19.97
N ALA A 89 -25.70 7.42 -21.16
CA ALA A 89 -25.63 6.09 -21.73
C ALA A 89 -25.00 5.16 -20.68
N ALA A 90 -25.62 4.00 -20.44
CA ALA A 90 -25.02 2.99 -19.60
C ALA A 90 -23.63 2.68 -20.17
N PRO A 91 -22.58 2.61 -19.32
CA PRO A 91 -21.25 2.27 -19.78
C PRO A 91 -21.31 0.95 -20.56
N ALA A 92 -20.56 0.89 -21.66
CA ALA A 92 -20.51 -0.31 -22.49
C ALA A 92 -20.05 -1.51 -21.65
N ALA A 93 -20.67 -2.67 -21.83
CA ALA A 93 -20.20 -3.91 -21.23
C ALA A 93 -18.72 -4.13 -21.60
N PRO A 94 -17.90 -4.67 -20.70
CA PRO A 94 -16.49 -4.92 -20.97
C PRO A 94 -16.35 -5.84 -22.20
N VAL A 95 -15.41 -5.48 -23.05
CA VAL A 95 -15.12 -6.25 -24.27
C VAL A 95 -13.93 -7.15 -23.98
N PHE A 96 -14.15 -8.46 -23.88
CA PHE A 96 -13.08 -9.45 -23.82
C PHE A 96 -12.64 -9.84 -25.25
N PRO A 97 -11.34 -10.23 -25.47
CA PRO A 97 -10.31 -10.41 -24.45
C PRO A 97 -9.72 -9.11 -23.91
N VAL A 98 -9.35 -9.13 -22.63
CA VAL A 98 -8.55 -8.08 -21.97
C VAL A 98 -7.12 -8.57 -21.87
N THR A 99 -6.15 -7.73 -22.26
CA THR A 99 -4.72 -8.04 -22.13
C THR A 99 -4.08 -7.10 -21.12
N VAL A 100 -3.40 -7.67 -20.12
CA VAL A 100 -2.72 -6.95 -19.07
C VAL A 100 -1.24 -7.30 -19.10
N LYS A 101 -0.37 -6.29 -19.00
CA LYS A 101 1.07 -6.54 -18.79
C LYS A 101 1.33 -6.81 -17.32
N ASP A 102 1.98 -7.94 -17.04
CA ASP A 102 2.45 -8.23 -15.69
C ASP A 102 3.71 -7.43 -15.34
N GLY A 103 4.18 -7.57 -14.09
CA GLY A 103 5.36 -6.87 -13.59
C GLY A 103 6.68 -7.27 -14.27
N ASN A 104 6.71 -8.38 -14.99
CA ASN A 104 7.84 -8.85 -15.80
C ASN A 104 7.75 -8.37 -17.26
N GLY A 105 6.63 -7.75 -17.64
CA GLY A 105 6.35 -7.27 -18.99
C GLY A 105 5.68 -8.30 -19.89
N ASP A 106 5.28 -9.46 -19.34
CA ASP A 106 4.55 -10.50 -20.07
C ASP A 106 3.09 -10.09 -20.27
N ASP A 107 2.52 -10.48 -21.42
CA ASP A 107 1.11 -10.25 -21.72
C ASP A 107 0.25 -11.39 -21.14
N ILE A 108 -0.61 -11.06 -20.17
CA ILE A 108 -1.60 -11.97 -19.61
C ILE A 108 -2.94 -11.67 -20.25
N VAL A 109 -3.48 -12.64 -21.00
CA VAL A 109 -4.73 -12.49 -21.77
C VAL A 109 -5.89 -13.12 -21.00
N PHE A 110 -6.94 -12.37 -20.77
CA PHE A 110 -8.20 -12.81 -20.19
C PHE A 110 -9.26 -12.88 -21.31
N ASP A 111 -9.67 -14.09 -21.70
CA ASP A 111 -10.75 -14.30 -22.68
C ASP A 111 -12.14 -14.11 -22.07
N SER A 112 -12.23 -14.19 -20.75
CA SER A 112 -13.42 -13.95 -19.93
C SER A 112 -12.99 -13.49 -18.52
N PRO A 113 -13.90 -12.85 -17.75
CA PRO A 113 -13.62 -12.50 -16.36
C PRO A 113 -13.23 -13.72 -15.54
N PRO A 114 -12.20 -13.65 -14.68
CA PRO A 114 -11.90 -14.70 -13.71
C PRO A 114 -13.03 -14.80 -12.68
N GLU A 115 -13.40 -16.01 -12.30
CA GLU A 115 -14.48 -16.28 -11.36
C GLU A 115 -13.97 -16.71 -9.97
N ARG A 116 -12.72 -17.21 -9.90
CA ARG A 116 -12.10 -17.75 -8.69
C ARG A 116 -10.70 -17.19 -8.52
N ILE A 117 -10.60 -16.12 -7.76
CA ILE A 117 -9.36 -15.35 -7.60
C ILE A 117 -8.74 -15.64 -6.24
N VAL A 118 -7.50 -16.11 -6.22
CA VAL A 118 -6.65 -15.99 -5.04
C VAL A 118 -5.92 -14.64 -5.12
N ALA A 119 -6.34 -13.69 -4.29
CA ALA A 119 -5.76 -12.35 -4.25
C ALA A 119 -4.75 -12.26 -3.09
N PHE A 120 -3.47 -12.44 -3.41
CA PHE A 120 -2.39 -12.43 -2.41
C PHE A 120 -1.83 -11.00 -2.20
N ASP A 121 -2.75 -10.03 -2.05
CA ASP A 121 -2.46 -8.61 -1.83
C ASP A 121 -3.69 -7.94 -1.18
N SER A 122 -3.49 -7.25 -0.05
CA SER A 122 -4.57 -6.58 0.67
C SER A 122 -5.25 -5.50 -0.17
N ALA A 123 -4.49 -4.73 -0.96
CA ALA A 123 -5.06 -3.67 -1.79
C ALA A 123 -5.99 -4.22 -2.87
N VAL A 124 -5.62 -5.36 -3.48
CA VAL A 124 -6.46 -6.01 -4.50
C VAL A 124 -7.72 -6.61 -3.89
N VAL A 125 -7.62 -7.21 -2.69
CA VAL A 125 -8.81 -7.67 -1.97
C VAL A 125 -9.77 -6.50 -1.72
N GLU A 126 -9.27 -5.38 -1.19
CA GLU A 126 -10.07 -4.18 -0.97
C GLU A 126 -10.73 -3.67 -2.27
N ILE A 127 -9.98 -3.65 -3.37
CA ILE A 127 -10.51 -3.23 -4.68
C ILE A 127 -11.66 -4.13 -5.11
N LEU A 128 -11.46 -5.46 -5.09
CA LEU A 128 -12.47 -6.42 -5.53
C LEU A 128 -13.76 -6.30 -4.70
N PHE A 129 -13.65 -6.18 -3.38
CA PHE A 129 -14.81 -5.96 -2.53
C PHE A 129 -15.47 -4.59 -2.79
N ALA A 130 -14.69 -3.52 -2.96
CA ALA A 130 -15.21 -2.17 -3.19
C ALA A 130 -15.98 -2.04 -4.52
N ILE A 131 -15.56 -2.77 -5.55
CA ILE A 131 -16.26 -2.77 -6.85
C ILE A 131 -17.38 -3.81 -6.93
N GLY A 132 -17.66 -4.54 -5.84
CA GLY A 132 -18.76 -5.53 -5.75
C GLY A 132 -18.41 -6.92 -6.30
N GLU A 133 -17.14 -7.26 -6.44
CA GLU A 133 -16.64 -8.54 -6.97
C GLU A 133 -15.96 -9.40 -5.88
N GLY A 134 -16.20 -9.09 -4.60
CA GLY A 134 -15.61 -9.77 -3.45
C GLY A 134 -15.92 -11.27 -3.40
N ASP A 135 -17.08 -11.71 -3.89
CA ASP A 135 -17.48 -13.12 -3.94
C ASP A 135 -16.56 -13.97 -4.84
N ARG A 136 -15.79 -13.34 -5.72
CA ARG A 136 -14.80 -14.02 -6.56
C ARG A 136 -13.49 -14.32 -5.81
N VAL A 137 -13.25 -13.68 -4.65
CA VAL A 137 -12.04 -13.90 -3.85
C VAL A 137 -12.18 -15.18 -3.07
N VAL A 138 -11.52 -16.25 -3.53
CA VAL A 138 -11.58 -17.58 -2.94
C VAL A 138 -10.41 -17.87 -1.97
N GLY A 139 -9.38 -17.02 -1.96
CA GLY A 139 -8.22 -17.15 -1.08
C GLY A 139 -7.43 -15.86 -0.97
N THR A 140 -6.78 -15.65 0.19
CA THR A 140 -5.91 -14.50 0.44
C THR A 140 -4.87 -14.81 1.53
N HIS A 141 -4.00 -13.84 1.89
CA HIS A 141 -3.02 -14.01 2.97
C HIS A 141 -3.58 -13.62 4.36
N GLU A 142 -2.89 -14.03 5.42
CA GLU A 142 -3.35 -13.91 6.82
C GLU A 142 -3.55 -12.47 7.29
N PHE A 143 -2.85 -11.48 6.69
CA PHE A 143 -2.87 -10.09 7.14
C PHE A 143 -3.96 -9.23 6.46
N VAL A 144 -4.83 -9.83 5.66
CA VAL A 144 -5.99 -9.11 5.12
C VAL A 144 -7.06 -9.01 6.20
N THR A 145 -7.34 -7.79 6.64
CA THR A 145 -8.29 -7.46 7.71
C THR A 145 -9.46 -6.63 7.23
N SER A 146 -9.38 -6.12 6.02
CA SER A 146 -10.38 -5.23 5.44
C SER A 146 -10.74 -5.65 4.00
N PRO A 147 -12.02 -5.48 3.61
CA PRO A 147 -13.14 -5.14 4.47
C PRO A 147 -13.50 -6.29 5.45
N PRO A 148 -14.38 -6.08 6.45
CA PRO A 148 -14.73 -7.13 7.41
C PRO A 148 -15.19 -8.46 6.78
N GLU A 149 -15.85 -8.40 5.63
CA GLU A 149 -16.31 -9.56 4.85
C GLU A 149 -15.14 -10.41 4.35
N ALA A 150 -13.96 -9.82 4.14
CA ALA A 150 -12.77 -10.55 3.74
C ALA A 150 -12.22 -11.47 4.85
N ASN A 151 -12.69 -11.33 6.09
CA ASN A 151 -12.28 -12.23 7.17
C ASN A 151 -12.78 -13.67 6.96
N ASP A 152 -13.84 -13.86 6.21
CA ASP A 152 -14.41 -15.18 5.90
C ASP A 152 -13.70 -15.87 4.71
N VAL A 153 -12.82 -15.16 4.01
CA VAL A 153 -12.05 -15.71 2.88
C VAL A 153 -10.97 -16.67 3.41
N PRO A 154 -10.81 -17.87 2.83
CA PRO A 154 -9.74 -18.81 3.19
C PRO A 154 -8.35 -18.20 3.14
N ARG A 155 -7.50 -18.57 4.11
CA ARG A 155 -6.12 -18.08 4.19
C ARG A 155 -5.17 -19.11 3.58
N VAL A 156 -4.33 -18.66 2.65
CA VAL A 156 -3.33 -19.48 1.95
C VAL A 156 -1.90 -19.10 2.33
N GLY A 157 -1.69 -18.70 3.57
CA GLY A 157 -0.39 -18.38 4.17
C GLY A 157 -0.23 -16.93 4.57
N GLY A 158 0.94 -16.60 5.13
CA GLY A 158 1.33 -15.23 5.47
C GLY A 158 1.77 -14.44 4.25
N ALA A 159 1.89 -13.10 4.35
CA ALA A 159 2.16 -12.22 3.21
C ALA A 159 3.43 -12.60 2.41
N PHE A 160 4.44 -13.19 3.05
CA PHE A 160 5.71 -13.58 2.43
C PHE A 160 5.93 -15.08 2.40
N ASN A 161 4.94 -15.87 2.78
CA ASN A 161 5.01 -17.32 2.91
C ASN A 161 3.69 -17.95 2.46
N MET A 162 3.52 -18.07 1.13
CA MET A 162 2.33 -18.68 0.54
C MET A 162 2.38 -20.20 0.65
N ASP A 163 1.24 -20.79 1.01
CA ASP A 163 1.01 -22.23 0.89
C ASP A 163 0.48 -22.54 -0.53
N VAL A 164 1.40 -23.00 -1.38
CA VAL A 164 1.08 -23.31 -2.79
C VAL A 164 0.09 -24.47 -2.88
N GLU A 165 0.17 -25.50 -2.01
CA GLU A 165 -0.74 -26.63 -2.02
C GLU A 165 -2.15 -26.21 -1.61
N ALA A 166 -2.28 -25.40 -0.57
CA ALA A 166 -3.56 -24.82 -0.16
C ALA A 166 -4.14 -23.92 -1.27
N THR A 167 -3.28 -23.16 -1.96
CA THR A 167 -3.69 -22.32 -3.10
C THR A 167 -4.26 -23.16 -4.24
N VAL A 168 -3.56 -24.23 -4.64
CA VAL A 168 -4.01 -25.16 -5.69
C VAL A 168 -5.33 -25.84 -5.30
N ALA A 169 -5.49 -26.22 -4.03
CA ALA A 169 -6.69 -26.89 -3.53
C ALA A 169 -7.96 -26.01 -3.61
N LEU A 170 -7.80 -24.69 -3.72
CA LEU A 170 -8.91 -23.76 -3.94
C LEU A 170 -9.37 -23.72 -5.39
N GLU A 171 -8.67 -24.39 -6.31
CA GLU A 171 -8.98 -24.43 -7.76
C GLU A 171 -9.21 -23.00 -8.32
N PRO A 172 -8.27 -22.04 -8.14
CA PRO A 172 -8.42 -20.71 -8.69
C PRO A 172 -8.21 -20.71 -10.21
N ASP A 173 -8.91 -19.84 -10.91
CA ASP A 173 -8.67 -19.53 -12.32
C ASP A 173 -7.72 -18.34 -12.51
N LEU A 174 -7.44 -17.60 -11.42
CA LEU A 174 -6.43 -16.54 -11.33
C LEU A 174 -5.80 -16.51 -9.95
N VAL A 175 -4.47 -16.44 -9.91
CA VAL A 175 -3.70 -16.07 -8.70
C VAL A 175 -3.05 -14.72 -8.94
N PHE A 176 -3.33 -13.76 -8.07
CA PHE A 176 -2.67 -12.46 -8.09
C PHE A 176 -1.57 -12.40 -7.03
N LEU A 177 -0.39 -11.90 -7.43
CA LEU A 177 0.76 -11.70 -6.57
C LEU A 177 1.25 -10.25 -6.63
N PHE A 178 1.68 -9.70 -5.49
CA PHE A 178 2.35 -8.40 -5.42
C PHE A 178 3.89 -8.50 -5.48
N PHE A 179 4.44 -9.72 -5.50
CA PHE A 179 5.85 -10.05 -5.75
C PHE A 179 5.95 -11.39 -6.48
N ASP A 180 7.03 -11.62 -7.20
CA ASP A 180 7.17 -12.72 -8.16
C ASP A 180 7.64 -14.05 -7.56
N ARG A 181 8.04 -14.08 -6.28
CA ARG A 181 8.69 -15.22 -5.62
C ARG A 181 8.01 -16.57 -5.83
N PHE A 182 6.67 -16.60 -5.85
CA PHE A 182 5.90 -17.84 -5.99
C PHE A 182 5.36 -18.05 -7.40
N LYS A 183 5.59 -17.11 -8.34
CA LYS A 183 5.03 -17.15 -9.69
C LYS A 183 5.37 -18.45 -10.40
N GLU A 184 6.67 -18.82 -10.43
CA GLU A 184 7.14 -20.02 -11.12
C GLU A 184 6.54 -21.33 -10.55
N ASP A 185 6.42 -21.44 -9.21
CA ASP A 185 5.87 -22.62 -8.56
C ASP A 185 4.38 -22.78 -8.86
N LEU A 186 3.62 -21.70 -8.86
CA LEU A 186 2.20 -21.67 -9.18
C LEU A 186 1.94 -21.98 -10.67
N GLU A 187 2.74 -21.39 -11.58
CA GLU A 187 2.67 -21.68 -13.02
C GLU A 187 3.02 -23.15 -13.33
N ARG A 188 4.03 -23.71 -12.64
CA ARG A 188 4.38 -25.13 -12.73
C ARG A 188 3.26 -26.05 -12.23
N ALA A 189 2.46 -25.58 -11.25
CA ALA A 189 1.25 -26.27 -10.81
C ALA A 189 0.06 -26.10 -11.78
N GLY A 190 0.23 -25.36 -12.87
CA GLY A 190 -0.79 -25.18 -13.92
C GLY A 190 -1.75 -24.02 -13.66
N LEU A 191 -1.46 -23.14 -12.69
CA LEU A 191 -2.29 -21.99 -12.38
C LEU A 191 -1.92 -20.78 -13.26
N ARG A 192 -2.91 -19.96 -13.59
CA ARG A 192 -2.69 -18.65 -14.21
C ARG A 192 -2.29 -17.65 -13.14
N VAL A 193 -1.15 -17.00 -13.31
CA VAL A 193 -0.62 -16.02 -12.38
C VAL A 193 -0.56 -14.64 -13.02
N LEU A 194 -1.06 -13.64 -12.31
CA LEU A 194 -0.84 -12.22 -12.61
C LEU A 194 0.02 -11.63 -11.50
N PHE A 195 1.21 -11.19 -11.83
CA PHE A 195 2.08 -10.48 -10.94
C PHE A 195 2.10 -8.98 -11.29
N ILE A 196 1.76 -8.12 -10.35
CA ILE A 196 1.97 -6.67 -10.48
C ILE A 196 2.47 -6.17 -9.14
N ALA A 197 3.66 -5.56 -9.12
CA ALA A 197 4.27 -5.05 -7.90
C ALA A 197 3.36 -4.06 -7.15
N THR A 198 3.45 -4.08 -5.82
CA THR A 198 2.75 -3.10 -4.97
C THR A 198 3.14 -1.68 -5.38
N LEU A 199 2.16 -0.77 -5.33
CA LEU A 199 2.44 0.66 -5.51
C LEU A 199 3.29 1.14 -4.33
N SER A 200 4.44 1.70 -4.65
CA SER A 200 5.40 2.16 -3.64
C SER A 200 5.75 3.63 -3.76
N ASP A 201 5.49 4.25 -4.91
CA ASP A 201 6.04 5.54 -5.30
C ASP A 201 5.00 6.58 -5.76
N ASP A 202 3.74 6.18 -6.01
CA ASP A 202 2.70 7.10 -6.48
C ASP A 202 1.30 6.60 -6.11
N PHE A 203 0.70 7.18 -5.08
CA PHE A 203 -0.65 6.81 -4.68
C PHE A 203 -1.74 7.27 -5.67
N ASN A 204 -1.44 8.19 -6.58
CA ASN A 204 -2.40 8.56 -7.63
C ASN A 204 -2.68 7.37 -8.57
N LYS A 205 -1.73 6.44 -8.68
CA LYS A 205 -1.92 5.18 -9.43
C LYS A 205 -2.91 4.20 -8.79
N VAL A 206 -3.39 4.46 -7.56
CA VAL A 206 -4.43 3.63 -6.92
C VAL A 206 -5.70 3.63 -7.77
N ALA A 207 -6.13 4.79 -8.27
CA ALA A 207 -7.30 4.89 -9.15
C ALA A 207 -7.12 4.07 -10.44
N ASP A 208 -5.94 4.12 -11.06
CA ASP A 208 -5.63 3.32 -12.24
C ASP A 208 -5.65 1.82 -11.93
N ARG A 209 -5.17 1.42 -10.75
CA ARG A 209 -5.22 0.01 -10.29
C ARG A 209 -6.67 -0.45 -10.09
N ILE A 210 -7.53 0.40 -9.55
CA ILE A 210 -8.97 0.13 -9.40
C ILE A 210 -9.62 -0.08 -10.78
N ARG A 211 -9.34 0.80 -11.75
CA ARG A 211 -9.84 0.67 -13.13
C ARG A 211 -9.37 -0.61 -13.79
N LEU A 212 -8.08 -0.94 -13.66
CA LEU A 212 -7.49 -2.16 -14.18
C LEU A 212 -8.22 -3.42 -13.68
N TRP A 213 -8.50 -3.49 -12.38
CA TRP A 213 -9.26 -4.61 -11.82
C TRP A 213 -10.69 -4.64 -12.32
N GLY A 214 -11.33 -3.47 -12.53
CA GLY A 214 -12.63 -3.39 -13.16
C GLY A 214 -12.64 -3.98 -14.58
N GLU A 215 -11.60 -3.74 -15.37
CA GLU A 215 -11.43 -4.33 -16.69
C GLU A 215 -11.24 -5.85 -16.60
N ILE A 216 -10.34 -6.35 -15.73
CA ILE A 216 -10.04 -7.78 -15.56
C ILE A 216 -11.29 -8.57 -15.16
N VAL A 217 -12.08 -8.08 -14.19
CA VAL A 217 -13.25 -8.80 -13.68
C VAL A 217 -14.55 -8.46 -14.41
N GLY A 218 -14.48 -7.58 -15.41
CA GLY A 218 -15.63 -7.24 -16.24
C GLY A 218 -16.62 -6.27 -15.59
N ASN A 219 -16.21 -5.48 -14.61
CA ASN A 219 -17.06 -4.48 -13.94
C ASN A 219 -16.43 -3.06 -13.97
N PRO A 220 -16.15 -2.49 -15.15
CA PRO A 220 -15.51 -1.18 -15.27
C PRO A 220 -16.37 -0.04 -14.74
N VAL A 221 -17.69 -0.21 -14.67
CA VAL A 221 -18.63 0.82 -14.17
C VAL A 221 -18.43 1.06 -12.68
N SER A 222 -18.47 -0.02 -11.88
CA SER A 222 -18.24 0.08 -10.45
C SER A 222 -16.81 0.53 -10.16
N ALA A 223 -15.85 0.04 -10.93
CA ALA A 223 -14.44 0.44 -10.80
C ALA A 223 -14.25 1.94 -11.05
N GLU A 224 -14.85 2.49 -12.12
CA GLU A 224 -14.80 3.93 -12.39
C GLU A 224 -15.44 4.75 -11.27
N ALA A 225 -16.56 4.30 -10.72
CA ALA A 225 -17.20 5.00 -9.59
C ALA A 225 -16.28 5.06 -8.36
N VAL A 226 -15.61 3.95 -8.01
CA VAL A 226 -14.67 3.88 -6.87
C VAL A 226 -13.41 4.68 -7.15
N ALA A 227 -12.86 4.60 -8.38
CA ALA A 227 -11.67 5.34 -8.79
C ALA A 227 -11.91 6.85 -8.77
N SER A 228 -13.07 7.29 -9.30
CA SER A 228 -13.44 8.71 -9.31
C SER A 228 -13.67 9.26 -7.91
N ASP A 229 -14.30 8.49 -7.00
CA ASP A 229 -14.44 8.89 -5.58
C ASP A 229 -13.06 9.08 -4.92
N PHE A 230 -12.14 8.15 -5.15
CA PHE A 230 -10.77 8.25 -4.65
C PHE A 230 -10.08 9.53 -5.15
N GLU A 231 -10.12 9.79 -6.46
CA GLU A 231 -9.51 10.96 -7.09
C GLU A 231 -10.12 12.29 -6.59
N GLU A 232 -11.45 12.36 -6.42
CA GLU A 232 -12.14 13.53 -5.91
C GLU A 232 -11.75 13.85 -4.47
N ARG A 233 -11.64 12.83 -3.63
CA ARG A 233 -11.18 12.97 -2.24
C ARG A 233 -9.75 13.44 -2.14
N VAL A 234 -8.82 12.84 -2.91
CA VAL A 234 -7.43 13.29 -3.02
C VAL A 234 -7.36 14.74 -3.48
N LYS A 235 -8.13 15.11 -4.50
CA LYS A 235 -8.22 16.47 -4.99
C LYS A 235 -8.73 17.45 -3.92
N THR A 236 -9.69 17.04 -3.14
CA THR A 236 -10.24 17.86 -2.04
C THR A 236 -9.17 18.14 -1.00
N ILE A 237 -8.40 17.11 -0.58
CA ILE A 237 -7.28 17.27 0.36
C ILE A 237 -6.23 18.22 -0.23
N THR A 238 -5.80 17.96 -1.45
CA THR A 238 -4.76 18.76 -2.13
C THR A 238 -5.17 20.22 -2.28
N THR A 239 -6.45 20.47 -2.63
CA THR A 239 -6.99 21.83 -2.77
C THR A 239 -7.05 22.55 -1.42
N THR A 240 -7.47 21.84 -0.36
CA THR A 240 -7.53 22.39 1.00
C THR A 240 -6.14 22.79 1.49
N MET A 241 -5.11 22.03 1.11
CA MET A 241 -3.71 22.28 1.51
C MET A 241 -2.97 23.25 0.58
N ALA A 242 -3.60 23.74 -0.52
CA ALA A 242 -2.91 24.51 -1.55
C ALA A 242 -2.25 25.80 -1.05
N ASP A 243 -2.86 26.47 -0.09
CA ASP A 243 -2.36 27.72 0.49
C ASP A 243 -1.33 27.53 1.60
N TYR A 244 -1.07 26.27 2.02
CA TYR A 244 -0.11 25.92 3.05
C TYR A 244 1.26 25.63 2.44
N THR A 245 2.29 26.25 2.99
CA THR A 245 3.67 26.10 2.49
C THR A 245 4.52 25.17 3.37
N ALA A 246 4.22 25.07 4.66
CA ALA A 246 4.92 24.21 5.61
C ALA A 246 3.98 23.84 6.77
N GLY A 247 4.06 22.59 7.19
CA GLY A 247 3.38 22.04 8.36
C GLY A 247 4.37 21.63 9.45
N PRO A 248 3.94 20.87 10.44
CA PRO A 248 4.83 20.37 11.48
C PRO A 248 5.81 19.33 10.94
N SER A 249 6.99 19.23 11.60
CA SER A 249 7.90 18.13 11.40
C SER A 249 7.28 16.82 11.87
N VAL A 250 7.48 15.72 11.12
CA VAL A 250 6.86 14.42 11.36
C VAL A 250 7.89 13.32 11.40
N PHE A 251 7.71 12.38 12.34
CA PHE A 251 8.34 11.07 12.36
C PHE A 251 7.26 10.01 12.29
N GLN A 252 7.38 9.05 11.38
CA GLN A 252 6.51 7.88 11.35
C GLN A 252 7.31 6.65 11.78
N ASP A 253 6.85 5.99 12.85
CA ASP A 253 7.39 4.73 13.33
C ASP A 253 6.56 3.57 12.77
N GLU A 254 7.17 2.81 11.87
CA GLU A 254 6.65 1.54 11.32
C GLU A 254 7.03 0.34 12.20
N GLY A 255 7.30 0.59 13.48
CA GLY A 255 7.76 -0.37 14.45
C GLY A 255 9.29 -0.46 14.53
N ALA A 256 9.80 -0.53 15.76
CA ALA A 256 11.23 -0.57 16.04
C ALA A 256 12.06 0.54 15.34
N LEU A 257 11.49 1.73 15.20
CA LEU A 257 12.07 2.92 14.58
C LEU A 257 12.37 2.79 13.08
N TRP A 258 11.73 1.83 12.38
CA TRP A 258 11.69 1.85 10.94
C TRP A 258 10.82 3.01 10.47
N THR A 259 11.29 3.75 9.48
CA THR A 259 10.60 4.97 9.03
C THR A 259 10.62 5.07 7.50
N PRO A 260 9.52 5.57 6.89
CA PRO A 260 9.48 5.87 5.47
C PRO A 260 10.25 7.16 5.16
N GLY A 261 11.01 7.14 4.06
CA GLY A 261 11.72 8.26 3.50
C GLY A 261 11.30 8.57 2.07
N GLN A 262 12.23 9.13 1.29
CA GLN A 262 12.04 9.49 -0.10
C GLN A 262 11.67 8.29 -0.98
N GLY A 263 10.77 8.48 -1.96
CA GLY A 263 10.34 7.43 -2.87
C GLY A 263 9.31 6.47 -2.29
N THR A 264 8.67 6.80 -1.16
CA THR A 264 7.58 6.01 -0.57
C THR A 264 6.23 6.70 -0.75
N LEU A 265 5.14 5.93 -0.69
CA LEU A 265 3.78 6.48 -0.69
C LEU A 265 3.54 7.42 0.49
N ILE A 266 4.10 7.09 1.64
CA ILE A 266 3.96 7.90 2.85
C ILE A 266 4.65 9.25 2.70
N GLN A 267 5.81 9.31 2.04
CA GLN A 267 6.44 10.61 1.75
C GLN A 267 5.51 11.49 0.90
N GLN A 268 4.81 10.92 -0.08
CA GLN A 268 3.84 11.70 -0.85
C GLN A 268 2.65 12.19 -0.03
N VAL A 269 2.19 11.38 0.94
CA VAL A 269 1.18 11.83 1.91
C VAL A 269 1.70 13.03 2.70
N PHE A 270 2.95 12.98 3.16
CA PHE A 270 3.56 14.10 3.85
C PHE A 270 3.67 15.34 2.95
N ASP A 271 4.06 15.17 1.68
CA ASP A 271 4.16 16.27 0.71
C ASP A 271 2.80 16.93 0.47
N VAL A 272 1.73 16.12 0.31
CA VAL A 272 0.35 16.62 0.14
C VAL A 272 -0.12 17.35 1.40
N LEU A 273 0.13 16.81 2.58
CA LEU A 273 -0.23 17.40 3.86
C LEU A 273 0.76 18.46 4.35
N LYS A 274 1.80 18.78 3.57
CA LYS A 274 2.84 19.76 3.91
C LYS A 274 3.59 19.44 5.20
N LEU A 275 3.69 18.16 5.56
CA LEU A 275 4.46 17.68 6.70
C LEU A 275 5.95 17.60 6.35
N GLU A 276 6.82 18.00 7.25
CA GLU A 276 8.26 17.94 7.07
C GLU A 276 8.80 16.62 7.64
N ASN A 277 9.09 15.65 6.78
CA ASN A 277 9.62 14.36 7.23
C ASN A 277 11.01 14.53 7.85
N ILE A 278 11.18 14.14 9.12
CA ILE A 278 12.51 14.17 9.76
C ILE A 278 13.49 13.16 9.15
N ALA A 279 12.97 12.13 8.45
CA ALA A 279 13.74 11.13 7.72
C ALA A 279 13.96 11.52 6.23
N PHE A 280 14.14 12.83 5.95
CA PHE A 280 14.26 13.39 4.61
C PHE A 280 15.46 12.88 3.81
N ASP A 281 16.47 12.33 4.47
CA ASP A 281 17.71 11.75 3.92
C ASP A 281 17.64 10.22 3.75
N VAL A 282 16.57 9.59 4.19
CA VAL A 282 16.28 8.16 3.98
C VAL A 282 15.66 7.96 2.59
N VAL A 283 16.05 6.87 1.90
CA VAL A 283 15.41 6.42 0.65
C VAL A 283 14.73 5.07 0.89
N GLY A 284 13.44 4.98 0.60
CA GLY A 284 12.64 3.81 0.93
C GLY A 284 12.33 3.74 2.42
N TYR A 285 12.52 2.59 3.02
CA TYR A 285 12.32 2.37 4.46
C TYR A 285 13.63 1.99 5.12
N GLU A 286 14.01 2.70 6.19
CA GLU A 286 15.21 2.40 6.98
C GLU A 286 14.92 2.52 8.47
N GLN A 287 15.70 1.81 9.27
CA GLN A 287 15.72 1.98 10.72
C GLN A 287 16.65 3.12 11.09
N ILE A 288 16.16 4.14 11.77
CA ILE A 288 16.98 5.27 12.23
C ILE A 288 17.28 5.17 13.73
N SER A 289 18.36 5.82 14.16
CA SER A 289 18.76 5.75 15.56
C SER A 289 17.91 6.65 16.47
N PRO A 290 17.73 6.28 17.76
CA PRO A 290 17.06 7.13 18.73
C PRO A 290 17.68 8.52 18.85
N GLU A 291 19.01 8.61 18.76
CA GLU A 291 19.75 9.87 18.87
C GLU A 291 19.38 10.83 17.74
N LEU A 292 19.20 10.30 16.50
CA LEU A 292 18.81 11.10 15.36
C LEU A 292 17.38 11.63 15.50
N ILE A 293 16.46 10.82 16.05
CA ILE A 293 15.09 11.25 16.34
C ILE A 293 15.11 12.37 17.40
N VAL A 294 15.92 12.21 18.45
CA VAL A 294 16.06 13.24 19.50
C VAL A 294 16.68 14.52 18.94
N GLU A 295 17.70 14.41 18.08
CA GLU A 295 18.35 15.57 17.44
C GLU A 295 17.38 16.36 16.55
N ARG A 296 16.52 15.64 15.78
CA ARG A 296 15.59 16.24 14.81
C ARG A 296 14.27 16.68 15.43
N ASP A 297 13.98 16.28 16.65
CA ASP A 297 12.88 16.70 17.53
C ASP A 297 11.52 16.89 16.80
N PRO A 298 10.87 15.81 16.34
CA PRO A 298 9.63 15.90 15.56
C PRO A 298 8.50 16.57 16.35
N GLY A 299 7.74 17.42 15.65
CA GLY A 299 6.53 18.05 16.21
C GLY A 299 5.33 17.11 16.28
N VAL A 300 5.33 16.07 15.43
CA VAL A 300 4.31 15.03 15.31
C VAL A 300 4.98 13.67 15.19
N ILE A 301 4.42 12.66 15.84
CA ILE A 301 4.80 11.25 15.66
C ILE A 301 3.58 10.47 15.18
N ILE A 302 3.76 9.63 14.15
CA ILE A 302 2.78 8.64 13.71
C ILE A 302 3.31 7.27 14.13
N ALA A 303 2.60 6.59 15.02
CA ALA A 303 2.98 5.27 15.56
C ALA A 303 2.10 4.20 14.91
N SER A 304 2.51 3.66 13.75
CA SER A 304 1.69 2.81 12.89
C SER A 304 1.24 1.52 13.57
N TYR A 305 2.05 0.97 14.46
CA TYR A 305 1.76 -0.29 15.18
C TYR A 305 1.62 -0.12 16.70
N GLY A 306 1.18 1.05 17.13
CA GLY A 306 1.01 1.39 18.53
C GLY A 306 2.13 2.25 19.09
N ASP A 307 1.80 3.04 20.11
CA ASP A 307 2.72 4.02 20.69
C ASP A 307 3.77 3.33 21.60
N SER A 308 4.90 3.00 21.01
CA SER A 308 6.09 2.51 21.72
C SER A 308 7.02 3.66 22.18
N ILE A 309 6.77 4.89 21.73
CA ILE A 309 7.66 6.04 21.89
C ILE A 309 7.33 6.85 23.14
N SER A 310 6.06 7.15 23.40
CA SER A 310 5.65 8.01 24.52
C SER A 310 6.05 7.48 25.89
N GLY A 311 6.16 6.15 26.03
CA GLY A 311 6.57 5.49 27.29
C GLY A 311 8.08 5.32 27.45
N ASP A 312 8.87 5.56 26.41
CA ASP A 312 10.32 5.35 26.44
C ASP A 312 11.02 6.59 27.04
N PRO A 313 11.83 6.43 28.11
CA PRO A 313 12.57 7.53 28.72
C PRO A 313 13.48 8.31 27.78
N VAL A 314 13.97 7.68 26.69
CA VAL A 314 14.82 8.33 25.69
C VAL A 314 14.06 9.44 24.96
N PHE A 315 12.77 9.26 24.71
CA PHE A 315 11.94 10.17 23.92
C PHE A 315 11.07 11.12 24.75
N LYS A 316 11.15 11.07 26.10
CA LYS A 316 10.28 11.85 27.02
C LYS A 316 10.29 13.36 26.79
N ASP A 317 11.42 13.91 26.29
CA ASP A 317 11.62 15.34 26.08
C ASP A 317 11.32 15.80 24.64
N LEU A 318 10.97 14.87 23.72
CA LEU A 318 10.54 15.22 22.36
C LEU A 318 9.34 16.16 22.37
N LEU A 319 9.33 17.09 21.43
CA LEU A 319 8.23 18.05 21.26
C LEU A 319 6.89 17.35 21.10
N ALA A 320 6.83 16.32 20.24
CA ALA A 320 5.63 15.54 20.01
C ALA A 320 5.11 14.84 21.30
N VAL A 321 5.99 14.25 22.10
CA VAL A 321 5.63 13.55 23.34
C VAL A 321 5.10 14.55 24.39
N ARG A 322 5.81 15.68 24.58
CA ARG A 322 5.42 16.73 25.52
C ARG A 322 4.09 17.37 25.18
N ASN A 323 3.81 17.55 23.88
CA ASN A 323 2.58 18.13 23.36
C ASN A 323 1.46 17.12 23.20
N ARG A 324 1.70 15.82 23.43
CA ARG A 324 0.76 14.72 23.16
C ARG A 324 0.35 14.65 21.69
N SER A 325 1.31 14.95 20.81
CA SER A 325 1.16 14.91 19.37
C SER A 325 1.67 13.58 18.78
N VAL A 326 1.27 12.46 19.42
CA VAL A 326 1.52 11.10 18.96
C VAL A 326 0.21 10.55 18.44
N TYR A 327 0.16 10.32 17.13
CA TYR A 327 -0.98 9.75 16.42
C TYR A 327 -0.82 8.24 16.30
N VAL A 328 -1.78 7.51 16.80
CA VAL A 328 -1.89 6.06 16.58
C VAL A 328 -3.05 5.84 15.62
N PRO A 329 -2.81 5.39 14.37
CA PRO A 329 -3.88 5.12 13.42
C PRO A 329 -4.89 4.11 13.97
N THR A 330 -6.17 4.33 13.69
CA THR A 330 -7.24 3.41 14.12
C THR A 330 -7.45 2.24 13.17
N SER A 331 -6.80 2.29 12.00
CA SER A 331 -6.85 1.28 10.95
C SER A 331 -5.52 1.25 10.17
N ASP A 332 -5.36 0.24 9.33
CA ASP A 332 -4.22 0.07 8.42
C ASP A 332 -4.39 0.83 7.08
N ALA A 333 -5.36 1.74 6.98
CA ALA A 333 -5.70 2.42 5.73
C ALA A 333 -4.51 3.17 5.10
N LEU A 334 -3.62 3.77 5.90
CA LEU A 334 -2.39 4.42 5.41
C LEU A 334 -1.31 3.42 4.94
N SER A 335 -1.42 2.15 5.29
CA SER A 335 -0.42 1.13 4.94
C SER A 335 -0.80 0.32 3.70
N ILE A 336 -2.04 0.42 3.23
CA ILE A 336 -2.58 -0.37 2.12
C ILE A 336 -2.93 0.56 0.94
N ALA A 337 -2.20 0.44 -0.17
CA ALA A 337 -2.42 1.24 -1.39
C ALA A 337 -3.69 0.80 -2.15
N GLY A 338 -4.80 0.76 -1.45
CA GLY A 338 -6.14 0.39 -1.91
C GLY A 338 -7.13 1.55 -1.86
N PRO A 339 -8.43 1.30 -2.09
CA PRO A 339 -9.46 2.34 -2.08
C PRO A 339 -9.56 3.12 -0.76
N ARG A 340 -9.21 2.48 0.38
CA ARG A 340 -9.24 3.13 1.70
C ARG A 340 -8.03 4.01 1.99
N PHE A 341 -6.99 4.00 1.14
CA PHE A 341 -5.78 4.79 1.37
C PHE A 341 -6.09 6.27 1.56
N VAL A 342 -7.00 6.82 0.75
CA VAL A 342 -7.44 8.22 0.89
C VAL A 342 -8.16 8.48 2.22
N GLN A 343 -8.88 7.51 2.77
CA GLN A 343 -9.47 7.63 4.12
C GLN A 343 -8.38 7.77 5.18
N GLY A 344 -7.30 7.00 5.10
CA GLY A 344 -6.15 7.13 6.00
C GLY A 344 -5.49 8.51 5.92
N ILE A 345 -5.37 9.08 4.70
CA ILE A 345 -4.87 10.45 4.52
C ILE A 345 -5.82 11.45 5.18
N GLU A 346 -7.13 11.32 5.02
CA GLU A 346 -8.13 12.19 5.64
C GLU A 346 -8.12 12.11 7.18
N GLU A 347 -7.97 10.90 7.73
CA GLU A 347 -7.87 10.71 9.18
C GLU A 347 -6.64 11.42 9.75
N LEU A 348 -5.48 11.24 9.11
CA LEU A 348 -4.25 11.94 9.48
C LEU A 348 -4.41 13.46 9.34
N ALA A 349 -4.99 13.92 8.22
CA ALA A 349 -5.23 15.33 7.97
C ALA A 349 -6.12 15.98 9.06
N ARG A 350 -7.22 15.33 9.45
CA ARG A 350 -8.10 15.79 10.55
C ARG A 350 -7.37 15.86 11.87
N TRP A 351 -6.50 14.89 12.13
CA TRP A 351 -5.76 14.86 13.39
C TRP A 351 -4.68 15.96 13.44
N VAL A 352 -3.93 16.17 12.34
CA VAL A 352 -2.89 17.21 12.29
C VAL A 352 -3.48 18.60 12.17
N TYR A 353 -4.56 18.75 11.40
CA TYR A 353 -5.18 20.04 11.05
C TYR A 353 -6.68 20.08 11.39
N PRO A 354 -7.08 19.92 12.66
CA PRO A 354 -8.50 19.80 13.04
C PRO A 354 -9.34 21.04 12.71
N GLY A 355 -8.73 22.18 12.42
CA GLY A 355 -9.41 23.40 11.99
C GLY A 355 -9.67 23.48 10.48
N LEU A 356 -9.05 22.60 9.67
CA LEU A 356 -9.17 22.58 8.20
C LEU A 356 -9.99 21.40 7.72
N PHE A 357 -9.86 20.28 8.40
CA PHE A 357 -10.56 19.02 8.05
C PHE A 357 -11.52 18.69 9.20
N PRO A 358 -12.80 19.03 9.07
CA PRO A 358 -13.84 18.82 10.09
C PRO A 358 -14.18 17.35 10.31
#